data_52ca54d79b265e145d39fcd27bf94e13
#
_entry.id   52ca54d79b265e145d39fcd27bf94e13
#
_cell.length_a   1.000
_cell.length_b   1.000
_cell.length_c   1.000
_cell.angle_alpha   90.00
_cell.angle_beta   90.00
_cell.angle_gamma   90.00
#
_symmetry.space_group_name_H-M   'P 1'
#
loop_
_entity.id
_entity.type
_entity.pdbx_description
1 polymer ?
#
loop_
_entity_poly.entity_id
_entity_poly.type
_entity_poly.pdbx_seq_one_letter_code
_entity_poly.pdbx_strand_id
1 'polypeptide(L)'
;SYNKFFLSYLRTFKRLSLTAIPMAADTGPIGGNLSHEFIILADTGESKIFTDKRIFDLNSDDTQLDKASLESMRKKYEQFYAVTDEKFNKDEFEKIVSKENQLITKGIEVGHIFYFGDKYSKPMGASVDLPGGKKDFVKMGSYGIGVSRLVGAIIEAKYDDKNEIMKWPLSVAPYDIALIPMINKNDTSALDKANNINIELLKNNIDAIIDDTDENFSSKIKKMNLIGAPYQIIIGKKSEGDLLEFKETGGETQNLPLNKIIEIITKQKNSI
;
A
#
# COMPACT_ATOMS: atom_id res chain seq x y z
N SER A 1 11.23 -1.43 21.30
CA SER A 1 11.38 -1.37 19.82
C SER A 1 10.28 -2.15 19.10
N TYR A 2 10.01 -3.42 19.40
CA TYR A 2 9.08 -4.30 18.70
C TYR A 2 7.70 -3.63 18.42
N ASN A 3 7.02 -3.15 19.46
CA ASN A 3 5.70 -2.51 19.30
C ASN A 3 5.76 -1.21 18.47
N LYS A 4 6.88 -0.49 18.44
CA LYS A 4 7.08 0.66 17.55
C LYS A 4 7.12 0.21 16.09
N PHE A 5 7.84 -0.87 15.78
CA PHE A 5 7.87 -1.41 14.42
C PHE A 5 6.53 -1.99 14.00
N PHE A 6 5.81 -2.67 14.91
CA PHE A 6 4.45 -3.13 14.65
C PHE A 6 3.54 -1.98 14.18
N LEU A 7 3.49 -0.87 14.92
CA LEU A 7 2.74 0.32 14.52
C LEU A 7 3.29 0.96 13.23
N SER A 8 4.62 1.06 13.11
CA SER A 8 5.25 1.63 11.92
C SER A 8 4.85 0.88 10.65
N TYR A 9 4.81 -0.46 10.69
CA TYR A 9 4.40 -1.29 9.56
C TYR A 9 2.93 -1.08 9.19
N LEU A 10 2.02 -1.09 10.17
CA LEU A 10 0.61 -0.78 9.92
C LEU A 10 0.45 0.58 9.22
N ARG A 11 1.14 1.60 9.71
CA ARG A 11 1.10 2.94 9.12
C ARG A 11 1.74 2.99 7.72
N THR A 12 2.85 2.28 7.51
CA THR A 12 3.52 2.20 6.21
C THR A 12 2.58 1.59 5.17
N PHE A 13 2.00 0.42 5.47
CA PHE A 13 1.09 -0.23 4.53
C PHE A 13 -0.18 0.59 4.29
N LYS A 14 -0.71 1.25 5.31
CA LYS A 14 -1.85 2.16 5.15
C LYS A 14 -1.53 3.33 4.20
N ARG A 15 -0.34 3.94 4.28
CA ARG A 15 0.11 4.97 3.34
C ARG A 15 0.24 4.46 1.91
N LEU A 16 0.48 3.17 1.73
CA LEU A 16 0.46 2.49 0.44
C LEU A 16 -0.96 2.10 0.00
N SER A 17 -2.00 2.53 0.75
CA SER A 17 -3.40 2.14 0.58
C SER A 17 -3.61 0.62 0.61
N LEU A 18 -2.78 -0.09 1.39
CA LEU A 18 -2.86 -1.52 1.63
C LEU A 18 -3.36 -1.77 3.05
N THR A 19 -4.29 -2.72 3.20
CA THR A 19 -4.69 -3.24 4.50
C THR A 19 -3.87 -4.49 4.80
N ALA A 20 -2.82 -4.33 5.60
CA ALA A 20 -2.00 -5.45 6.04
C ALA A 20 -2.49 -5.98 7.39
N ILE A 21 -2.67 -7.30 7.47
CA ILE A 21 -3.10 -8.00 8.68
C ILE A 21 -1.85 -8.51 9.38
N PRO A 22 -1.60 -8.13 10.66
CA PRO A 22 -0.54 -8.73 11.45
C PRO A 22 -0.95 -10.13 11.90
N MET A 23 -0.40 -11.16 11.26
CA MET A 23 -0.61 -12.56 11.58
C MET A 23 0.37 -13.03 12.64
N ALA A 24 -0.11 -13.76 13.64
CA ALA A 24 0.77 -14.48 14.55
C ALA A 24 1.50 -15.58 13.78
N ALA A 25 2.81 -15.42 13.62
CA ALA A 25 3.65 -16.31 12.83
C ALA A 25 4.48 -17.26 13.70
N ASP A 26 4.89 -18.40 13.13
CA ASP A 26 5.91 -19.23 13.73
C ASP A 26 7.27 -18.52 13.63
N THR A 27 8.10 -18.73 14.64
CA THR A 27 9.46 -18.18 14.63
C THR A 27 10.45 -19.05 13.85
N GLY A 28 10.04 -20.24 13.45
CA GLY A 28 10.81 -21.19 12.67
C GLY A 28 12.22 -21.45 13.21
N PRO A 29 13.19 -21.83 12.37
CA PRO A 29 14.58 -22.04 12.76
C PRO A 29 15.25 -20.78 13.33
N ILE A 30 14.83 -19.59 12.94
CA ILE A 30 15.31 -18.32 13.47
C ILE A 30 15.00 -18.23 14.96
N GLY A 31 13.82 -18.71 15.39
CA GLY A 31 13.38 -18.73 16.78
C GLY A 31 13.10 -17.33 17.33
N GLY A 32 12.82 -17.28 18.61
CA GLY A 32 12.43 -16.05 19.30
C GLY A 32 11.15 -16.25 20.11
N ASN A 33 10.68 -15.19 20.77
CA ASN A 33 9.54 -15.27 21.67
C ASN A 33 8.27 -14.65 21.06
N LEU A 34 8.41 -13.87 19.98
CA LEU A 34 7.31 -13.15 19.37
C LEU A 34 7.63 -12.88 17.90
N SER A 35 6.66 -13.13 17.03
CA SER A 35 6.77 -12.94 15.58
C SER A 35 5.43 -12.56 14.99
N HIS A 36 5.43 -11.58 14.08
CA HIS A 36 4.25 -11.24 13.27
C HIS A 36 4.63 -11.05 11.81
N GLU A 37 3.92 -11.74 10.94
CA GLU A 37 3.89 -11.48 9.51
C GLU A 37 2.80 -10.47 9.18
N PHE A 38 3.12 -9.53 8.31
CA PHE A 38 2.13 -8.59 7.78
C PHE A 38 1.71 -9.06 6.40
N ILE A 39 0.45 -9.49 6.28
CA ILE A 39 -0.08 -10.12 5.07
C ILE A 39 -1.20 -9.24 4.50
N ILE A 40 -1.15 -8.99 3.20
CA ILE A 40 -2.25 -8.38 2.45
C ILE A 40 -3.04 -9.46 1.71
N LEU A 41 -4.35 -9.26 1.57
CA LEU A 41 -5.21 -10.20 0.86
C LEU A 41 -4.94 -10.14 -0.65
N ALA A 42 -4.70 -11.30 -1.25
CA ALA A 42 -4.53 -11.46 -2.69
C ALA A 42 -4.86 -12.90 -3.08
N ASP A 43 -5.68 -13.10 -4.10
CA ASP A 43 -6.10 -14.43 -4.56
C ASP A 43 -4.93 -15.25 -5.11
N THR A 44 -3.89 -14.57 -5.62
CA THR A 44 -2.64 -15.15 -6.11
C THR A 44 -1.60 -15.38 -5.03
N GLY A 45 -1.92 -15.01 -3.76
CA GLY A 45 -1.00 -15.14 -2.64
C GLY A 45 -0.53 -16.56 -2.38
N GLU A 46 0.73 -16.69 -1.95
CA GLU A 46 1.36 -17.96 -1.59
C GLU A 46 0.90 -18.50 -0.23
N SER A 47 0.52 -17.60 0.69
CA SER A 47 0.14 -17.98 2.07
C SER A 47 -1.36 -18.14 2.20
N LYS A 48 -1.79 -19.30 2.71
CA LYS A 48 -3.17 -19.47 3.15
C LYS A 48 -3.32 -18.88 4.54
N ILE A 49 -4.37 -18.09 4.75
CA ILE A 49 -4.62 -17.38 6.00
C ILE A 49 -5.99 -17.67 6.57
N PHE A 50 -6.06 -17.62 7.89
CA PHE A 50 -7.27 -17.84 8.69
C PHE A 50 -7.40 -16.67 9.67
N THR A 51 -8.44 -15.88 9.53
CA THR A 51 -8.60 -14.68 10.35
C THR A 51 -10.05 -14.37 10.69
N ASP A 52 -10.21 -13.65 11.79
CA ASP A 52 -11.46 -13.00 12.17
C ASP A 52 -11.60 -11.70 11.39
N LYS A 53 -12.68 -11.56 10.60
CA LYS A 53 -12.94 -10.36 9.78
C LYS A 53 -12.98 -9.06 10.60
N ARG A 54 -13.32 -9.12 11.89
CA ARG A 54 -13.38 -7.92 12.74
C ARG A 54 -12.03 -7.25 12.96
N ILE A 55 -10.93 -7.94 12.64
CA ILE A 55 -9.59 -7.33 12.68
C ILE A 55 -9.46 -6.13 11.71
N PHE A 56 -10.26 -6.10 10.63
CA PHE A 56 -10.27 -5.00 9.67
C PHE A 56 -10.90 -3.71 10.22
N ASP A 57 -11.70 -3.81 11.28
CA ASP A 57 -12.34 -2.66 11.93
C ASP A 57 -11.38 -1.92 12.88
N LEU A 58 -10.19 -2.50 13.11
CA LEU A 58 -9.21 -1.90 14.00
C LEU A 58 -8.52 -0.70 13.34
N ASN A 59 -8.42 0.38 14.11
CA ASN A 59 -7.68 1.58 13.74
C ASN A 59 -6.52 1.82 14.72
N SER A 60 -5.35 2.11 14.18
CA SER A 60 -4.12 2.39 14.92
C SER A 60 -3.58 3.82 14.74
N ASP A 61 -4.31 4.69 14.02
CA ASP A 61 -3.83 6.03 13.64
C ASP A 61 -3.52 6.90 14.84
N ASP A 62 -4.40 6.91 15.84
CA ASP A 62 -4.30 7.74 17.04
C ASP A 62 -3.39 7.17 18.12
N THR A 63 -2.72 6.03 17.83
CA THR A 63 -1.84 5.38 18.81
C THR A 63 -0.63 6.25 19.14
N GLN A 64 -0.49 6.60 20.41
CA GLN A 64 0.64 7.37 20.91
C GLN A 64 1.93 6.51 20.94
N LEU A 65 3.09 7.17 20.82
CA LEU A 65 4.40 6.48 20.75
C LEU A 65 4.98 6.08 22.12
N ASP A 66 4.20 6.24 23.20
CA ASP A 66 4.60 5.75 24.52
C ASP A 66 4.47 4.22 24.65
N LYS A 67 5.14 3.66 25.63
CA LYS A 67 5.23 2.21 25.80
C LYS A 67 3.87 1.55 26.06
N ALA A 68 3.01 2.18 26.87
CA ALA A 68 1.73 1.61 27.27
C ALA A 68 0.74 1.61 26.10
N SER A 69 0.64 2.72 25.37
CA SER A 69 -0.22 2.86 24.19
C SER A 69 0.16 1.88 23.08
N LEU A 70 1.47 1.74 22.80
CA LEU A 70 1.99 0.79 21.80
C LEU A 70 1.71 -0.67 22.19
N GLU A 71 1.85 -1.01 23.46
CA GLU A 71 1.56 -2.36 23.96
C GLU A 71 0.06 -2.66 23.91
N SER A 72 -0.77 -1.71 24.31
CA SER A 72 -2.23 -1.83 24.26
C SER A 72 -2.72 -2.01 22.82
N MET A 73 -2.20 -1.23 21.88
CA MET A 73 -2.51 -1.34 20.45
C MET A 73 -2.16 -2.74 19.93
N ARG A 74 -0.93 -3.23 20.13
CA ARG A 74 -0.56 -4.58 19.70
C ARG A 74 -1.47 -5.65 20.28
N LYS A 75 -1.76 -5.58 21.60
CA LYS A 75 -2.66 -6.53 22.27
C LYS A 75 -4.08 -6.50 21.71
N LYS A 76 -4.59 -5.36 21.22
CA LYS A 76 -5.89 -5.30 20.54
C LYS A 76 -5.91 -6.14 19.27
N TYR A 77 -4.85 -6.08 18.46
CA TYR A 77 -4.74 -6.94 17.28
C TYR A 77 -4.62 -8.42 17.66
N GLU A 78 -3.84 -8.76 18.68
CA GLU A 78 -3.64 -10.13 19.15
C GLU A 78 -4.89 -10.76 19.80
N GLN A 79 -5.92 -10.00 20.10
CA GLN A 79 -7.22 -10.52 20.57
C GLN A 79 -8.03 -11.21 19.46
N PHE A 80 -7.72 -10.89 18.20
CA PHE A 80 -8.37 -11.52 17.06
C PHE A 80 -7.55 -12.70 16.56
N TYR A 81 -8.25 -13.78 16.22
CA TYR A 81 -7.58 -14.90 15.57
C TYR A 81 -7.09 -14.47 14.20
N ALA A 82 -5.79 -14.51 13.98
CA ALA A 82 -5.14 -14.19 12.71
C ALA A 82 -3.84 -14.98 12.60
N VAL A 83 -3.84 -16.02 11.78
CA VAL A 83 -2.69 -16.94 11.63
C VAL A 83 -2.54 -17.41 10.18
N THR A 84 -1.34 -17.83 9.82
CA THR A 84 -1.04 -18.59 8.61
C THR A 84 -1.34 -20.08 8.83
N ASP A 85 -1.31 -20.89 7.75
CA ASP A 85 -1.59 -22.32 7.81
C ASP A 85 -0.66 -23.09 8.76
N GLU A 86 0.58 -22.64 8.95
CA GLU A 86 1.55 -23.24 9.88
C GLU A 86 1.07 -23.23 11.33
N LYS A 87 0.32 -22.21 11.74
CA LYS A 87 -0.23 -22.07 13.09
C LYS A 87 -1.73 -22.35 13.18
N PHE A 88 -2.35 -22.73 12.09
CA PHE A 88 -3.80 -22.96 12.06
C PHE A 88 -4.21 -24.14 12.94
N ASN A 89 -5.13 -23.89 13.85
CA ASN A 89 -5.84 -24.91 14.63
C ASN A 89 -7.34 -24.78 14.41
N LYS A 90 -7.92 -25.79 13.76
CA LYS A 90 -9.33 -25.79 13.37
C LYS A 90 -10.27 -25.66 14.58
N ASP A 91 -10.05 -26.45 15.62
CA ASP A 91 -10.94 -26.48 16.80
C ASP A 91 -10.90 -25.15 17.56
N GLU A 92 -9.72 -24.55 17.64
CA GLU A 92 -9.53 -23.23 18.24
C GLU A 92 -10.22 -22.15 17.39
N PHE A 93 -10.02 -22.15 16.06
CA PHE A 93 -10.64 -21.21 15.14
C PHE A 93 -12.15 -21.24 15.19
N GLU A 94 -12.75 -22.44 15.11
CA GLU A 94 -14.21 -22.63 15.17
C GLU A 94 -14.80 -22.27 16.55
N LYS A 95 -14.02 -22.40 17.62
CA LYS A 95 -14.43 -22.03 18.98
C LYS A 95 -14.38 -20.51 19.22
N ILE A 96 -13.37 -19.83 18.70
CA ILE A 96 -13.10 -18.41 18.98
C ILE A 96 -13.82 -17.49 17.99
N VAL A 97 -13.90 -17.89 16.71
CA VAL A 97 -14.44 -17.04 15.63
C VAL A 97 -15.78 -17.60 15.17
N SER A 98 -16.84 -16.82 15.32
CA SER A 98 -18.16 -17.19 14.82
C SER A 98 -18.16 -17.34 13.29
N LYS A 99 -18.99 -18.23 12.75
CA LYS A 99 -18.96 -18.61 11.32
C LYS A 99 -19.06 -17.41 10.38
N GLU A 100 -19.89 -16.44 10.71
CA GLU A 100 -20.06 -15.21 9.92
C GLU A 100 -18.81 -14.32 9.89
N ASN A 101 -17.93 -14.43 10.89
CA ASN A 101 -16.69 -13.66 11.00
C ASN A 101 -15.46 -14.43 10.50
N GLN A 102 -15.61 -15.71 10.19
CA GLN A 102 -14.51 -16.50 9.65
C GLN A 102 -14.14 -16.05 8.23
N LEU A 103 -12.86 -15.77 8.01
CA LEU A 103 -12.28 -15.53 6.71
C LEU A 103 -11.13 -16.51 6.48
N ILE A 104 -11.27 -17.30 5.42
CA ILE A 104 -10.25 -18.23 4.95
C ILE A 104 -9.93 -17.82 3.51
N THR A 105 -8.73 -17.35 3.26
CA THR A 105 -8.34 -16.85 1.94
C THR A 105 -6.83 -16.99 1.76
N LYS A 106 -6.30 -16.38 0.71
CA LYS A 106 -4.87 -16.27 0.45
C LYS A 106 -4.37 -14.85 0.65
N GLY A 107 -3.07 -14.72 0.86
CA GLY A 107 -2.42 -13.43 0.99
C GLY A 107 -0.94 -13.47 0.63
N ILE A 108 -0.37 -12.28 0.51
CA ILE A 108 1.03 -12.05 0.23
C ILE A 108 1.69 -11.48 1.49
N GLU A 109 2.74 -12.13 1.97
CA GLU A 109 3.58 -11.61 3.05
C GLU A 109 4.37 -10.40 2.54
N VAL A 110 4.14 -9.24 3.11
CA VAL A 110 4.80 -7.98 2.72
C VAL A 110 5.80 -7.46 3.75
N GLY A 111 5.78 -8.01 4.94
CA GLY A 111 6.74 -7.66 5.99
C GLY A 111 6.69 -8.62 7.16
N HIS A 112 7.79 -8.70 7.90
CA HIS A 112 7.92 -9.58 9.05
C HIS A 112 8.71 -8.90 10.16
N ILE A 113 8.27 -9.09 11.40
CA ILE A 113 8.96 -8.59 12.58
C ILE A 113 9.16 -9.71 13.58
N PHE A 114 10.38 -9.78 14.15
CA PHE A 114 10.79 -10.78 15.13
C PHE A 114 11.32 -10.13 16.39
N TYR A 115 11.08 -10.77 17.53
CA TYR A 115 11.75 -10.48 18.78
C TYR A 115 12.50 -11.73 19.26
N PHE A 116 13.82 -11.68 19.24
CA PHE A 116 14.70 -12.79 19.59
C PHE A 116 15.07 -12.83 21.08
N GLY A 117 14.78 -11.76 21.82
CA GLY A 117 15.31 -11.63 23.19
C GLY A 117 16.84 -11.67 23.19
N ASP A 118 17.42 -12.55 24.00
CA ASP A 118 18.87 -12.74 24.10
C ASP A 118 19.39 -14.04 23.44
N LYS A 119 18.55 -14.69 22.61
CA LYS A 119 18.89 -15.96 21.96
C LYS A 119 20.25 -15.92 21.24
N TYR A 120 20.56 -14.84 20.56
CA TYR A 120 21.78 -14.67 19.79
C TYR A 120 22.89 -13.94 20.58
N SER A 121 22.53 -12.91 21.32
CA SER A 121 23.48 -12.09 22.07
C SER A 121 24.16 -12.86 23.21
N LYS A 122 23.42 -13.74 23.86
CA LYS A 122 23.95 -14.55 24.96
C LYS A 122 25.08 -15.49 24.52
N PRO A 123 24.95 -16.35 23.51
CA PRO A 123 26.04 -17.15 22.97
C PRO A 123 27.22 -16.33 22.44
N MET A 124 26.97 -15.14 21.92
CA MET A 124 27.99 -14.22 21.40
C MET A 124 28.70 -13.43 22.51
N GLY A 125 28.26 -13.53 23.77
CA GLY A 125 28.79 -12.73 24.87
C GLY A 125 28.47 -11.21 24.75
N ALA A 126 27.50 -10.83 23.86
CA ALA A 126 27.15 -9.44 23.63
C ALA A 126 26.30 -8.89 24.78
N SER A 127 26.93 -8.19 25.70
CA SER A 127 26.30 -7.61 26.91
C SER A 127 26.51 -6.10 26.97
N VAL A 128 25.66 -5.44 27.76
CA VAL A 128 25.72 -4.00 28.05
C VAL A 128 25.73 -3.81 29.58
N ASP A 129 26.43 -2.77 29.99
CA ASP A 129 26.40 -2.35 31.40
C ASP A 129 25.16 -1.49 31.64
N LEU A 130 24.36 -1.86 32.61
CA LEU A 130 23.18 -1.13 33.04
C LEU A 130 23.51 -0.22 34.25
N PRO A 131 22.70 0.79 34.53
CA PRO A 131 22.83 1.58 35.74
C PRO A 131 22.91 0.72 37.00
N GLY A 132 23.85 1.04 37.88
CA GLY A 132 24.12 0.24 39.09
C GLY A 132 25.07 -0.93 38.91
N GLY A 133 25.83 -1.01 37.80
CA GLY A 133 26.88 -1.99 37.55
C GLY A 133 26.38 -3.39 37.18
N LYS A 134 25.09 -3.54 36.89
CA LYS A 134 24.52 -4.80 36.39
C LYS A 134 24.83 -4.96 34.90
N LYS A 135 25.12 -6.18 34.48
CA LYS A 135 25.24 -6.57 33.07
C LYS A 135 23.99 -7.29 32.63
N ASP A 136 23.51 -6.98 31.41
CA ASP A 136 22.45 -7.73 30.73
C ASP A 136 22.84 -7.96 29.26
N PHE A 137 22.32 -9.05 28.69
CA PHE A 137 22.53 -9.33 27.28
C PHE A 137 21.65 -8.43 26.43
N VAL A 138 22.20 -7.98 25.30
CA VAL A 138 21.47 -7.13 24.33
C VAL A 138 20.21 -7.86 23.85
N LYS A 139 19.04 -7.22 23.94
CA LYS A 139 17.81 -7.78 23.38
C LYS A 139 17.75 -7.44 21.87
N MET A 140 17.60 -8.48 21.05
CA MET A 140 17.69 -8.39 19.61
C MET A 140 16.32 -8.64 18.96
N GLY A 141 16.12 -8.08 17.79
CA GLY A 141 14.98 -8.33 16.92
C GLY A 141 15.36 -8.11 15.46
N SER A 142 14.54 -8.61 14.54
CA SER A 142 14.65 -8.37 13.11
C SER A 142 13.38 -7.76 12.58
N TYR A 143 13.52 -6.85 11.63
CA TYR A 143 12.43 -6.08 11.07
C TYR A 143 12.66 -5.93 9.57
N GLY A 144 11.80 -6.50 8.74
CA GLY A 144 11.97 -6.50 7.29
C GLY A 144 10.68 -6.21 6.54
N ILE A 145 10.77 -5.39 5.49
CA ILE A 145 9.71 -5.16 4.50
C ILE A 145 10.24 -5.58 3.14
N GLY A 146 9.47 -6.37 2.41
CA GLY A 146 9.79 -6.79 1.05
C GLY A 146 9.49 -5.67 0.04
N VAL A 147 10.41 -4.70 -0.10
CA VAL A 147 10.18 -3.50 -0.94
C VAL A 147 9.87 -3.86 -2.39
N SER A 148 10.63 -4.76 -3.00
CA SER A 148 10.37 -5.23 -4.37
C SER A 148 9.08 -6.06 -4.47
N ARG A 149 8.77 -6.86 -3.45
CA ARG A 149 7.51 -7.62 -3.35
C ARG A 149 6.29 -6.69 -3.25
N LEU A 150 6.43 -5.53 -2.61
CA LEU A 150 5.35 -4.54 -2.49
C LEU A 150 4.84 -4.06 -3.85
N VAL A 151 5.70 -3.95 -4.86
CA VAL A 151 5.26 -3.56 -6.22
C VAL A 151 4.22 -4.55 -6.75
N GLY A 152 4.53 -5.85 -6.73
CA GLY A 152 3.60 -6.90 -7.13
C GLY A 152 2.36 -6.95 -6.24
N ALA A 153 2.54 -6.82 -4.94
CA ALA A 153 1.46 -6.83 -3.96
C ALA A 153 0.45 -5.67 -4.14
N ILE A 154 0.93 -4.47 -4.50
CA ILE A 154 0.07 -3.33 -4.82
C ILE A 154 -0.69 -3.60 -6.13
N ILE A 155 -0.01 -4.14 -7.14
CA ILE A 155 -0.66 -4.50 -8.42
C ILE A 155 -1.80 -5.49 -8.15
N GLU A 156 -1.54 -6.60 -7.46
CA GLU A 156 -2.56 -7.59 -7.10
C GLU A 156 -3.75 -6.99 -6.33
N ALA A 157 -3.47 -6.11 -5.37
CA ALA A 157 -4.51 -5.50 -4.54
C ALA A 157 -5.31 -4.39 -5.24
N LYS A 158 -4.79 -3.81 -6.34
CA LYS A 158 -5.36 -2.60 -6.98
C LYS A 158 -5.72 -2.76 -8.44
N TYR A 159 -5.35 -3.87 -9.07
CA TYR A 159 -5.76 -4.15 -10.44
C TYR A 159 -7.24 -4.57 -10.48
N ASP A 160 -7.97 -3.96 -11.38
CA ASP A 160 -9.39 -4.25 -11.64
C ASP A 160 -9.47 -5.14 -12.89
N ASP A 161 -9.46 -6.46 -12.68
CA ASP A 161 -9.50 -7.46 -13.77
C ASP A 161 -10.71 -7.31 -14.70
N LYS A 162 -11.85 -6.90 -14.14
CA LYS A 162 -13.09 -6.76 -14.92
C LYS A 162 -13.01 -5.64 -15.94
N ASN A 163 -12.34 -4.55 -15.58
CA ASN A 163 -12.23 -3.36 -16.41
C ASN A 163 -10.85 -3.21 -17.06
N GLU A 164 -9.90 -4.12 -16.77
CA GLU A 164 -8.51 -4.06 -17.20
C GLU A 164 -7.82 -2.74 -16.82
N ILE A 165 -7.98 -2.33 -15.56
CA ILE A 165 -7.49 -1.05 -15.05
C ILE A 165 -6.57 -1.25 -13.86
N MET A 166 -5.34 -0.76 -13.95
CA MET A 166 -4.47 -0.58 -12.79
C MET A 166 -4.81 0.73 -12.07
N LYS A 167 -5.01 0.66 -10.75
CA LYS A 167 -5.34 1.83 -9.91
C LYS A 167 -4.24 2.05 -8.89
N TRP A 168 -3.11 2.63 -9.32
CA TRP A 168 -2.04 2.93 -8.38
C TRP A 168 -2.51 3.91 -7.31
N PRO A 169 -2.21 3.65 -6.02
CA PRO A 169 -2.35 4.69 -5.00
C PRO A 169 -1.47 5.89 -5.35
N LEU A 170 -2.00 7.10 -5.19
CA LEU A 170 -1.27 8.34 -5.53
C LEU A 170 0.07 8.46 -4.78
N SER A 171 0.18 7.86 -3.58
CA SER A 171 1.40 7.84 -2.77
C SER A 171 2.59 7.11 -3.42
N VAL A 172 2.34 6.22 -4.39
CA VAL A 172 3.35 5.36 -5.02
C VAL A 172 3.14 5.21 -6.53
N ALA A 173 2.24 5.97 -7.10
CA ALA A 173 2.02 5.99 -8.54
C ALA A 173 3.31 6.44 -9.26
N PRO A 174 3.71 5.77 -10.37
CA PRO A 174 4.89 6.19 -11.14
C PRO A 174 4.71 7.56 -11.79
N TYR A 175 3.47 7.94 -12.05
CA TYR A 175 3.04 9.25 -12.54
C TYR A 175 1.73 9.64 -11.85
N ASP A 176 1.55 10.91 -11.54
CA ASP A 176 0.33 11.42 -10.92
C ASP A 176 -0.83 11.45 -11.92
N ILE A 177 -0.54 11.77 -13.20
CA ILE A 177 -1.55 11.98 -14.23
C ILE A 177 -1.06 11.55 -15.62
N ALA A 178 -1.98 11.02 -16.43
CA ALA A 178 -1.74 10.76 -17.85
C ALA A 178 -2.38 11.85 -18.73
N LEU A 179 -1.61 12.40 -19.65
CA LEU A 179 -2.08 13.31 -20.69
C LEU A 179 -2.25 12.54 -22.00
N ILE A 180 -3.45 12.53 -22.54
CA ILE A 180 -3.86 11.71 -23.69
C ILE A 180 -4.28 12.63 -24.84
N PRO A 181 -3.33 13.19 -25.61
CA PRO A 181 -3.64 14.02 -26.76
C PRO A 181 -4.14 13.15 -27.92
N MET A 182 -5.20 13.65 -28.58
CA MET A 182 -5.74 13.08 -29.82
C MET A 182 -4.96 13.63 -31.00
N ILE A 183 -3.87 12.94 -31.36
CA ILE A 183 -2.96 13.36 -32.43
C ILE A 183 -3.49 12.91 -33.79
N ASN A 184 -3.45 13.78 -34.77
CA ASN A 184 -3.65 13.46 -36.18
C ASN A 184 -2.36 13.72 -36.94
N LYS A 185 -2.10 12.95 -38.01
CA LYS A 185 -0.89 13.07 -38.86
C LYS A 185 -0.59 14.50 -39.35
N ASN A 186 -1.63 15.33 -39.48
CA ASN A 186 -1.53 16.69 -40.00
C ASN A 186 -1.86 17.77 -38.96
N ASP A 187 -2.05 17.41 -37.69
CA ASP A 187 -2.43 18.34 -36.61
C ASP A 187 -1.82 17.92 -35.29
N THR A 188 -0.80 18.64 -34.87
CA THR A 188 -0.07 18.42 -33.60
C THR A 188 -0.60 19.29 -32.46
N SER A 189 -1.63 20.10 -32.69
CA SER A 189 -2.12 21.10 -31.71
C SER A 189 -2.49 20.48 -30.37
N ALA A 190 -3.03 19.26 -30.35
CA ALA A 190 -3.36 18.54 -29.13
C ALA A 190 -2.10 18.12 -28.35
N LEU A 191 -1.01 17.74 -29.04
CA LEU A 191 0.28 17.43 -28.42
C LEU A 191 0.95 18.70 -27.87
N ASP A 192 0.92 19.80 -28.61
CA ASP A 192 1.43 21.08 -28.15
C ASP A 192 0.68 21.56 -26.89
N LYS A 193 -0.64 21.40 -26.86
CA LYS A 193 -1.47 21.67 -25.68
C LYS A 193 -1.10 20.75 -24.51
N ALA A 194 -0.86 19.45 -24.74
CA ALA A 194 -0.41 18.51 -23.71
C ALA A 194 0.96 18.94 -23.12
N ASN A 195 1.90 19.33 -23.95
CA ASN A 195 3.22 19.80 -23.51
C ASN A 195 3.11 21.07 -22.64
N ASN A 196 2.24 22.03 -23.02
CA ASN A 196 2.00 23.23 -22.23
C ASN A 196 1.35 22.90 -20.87
N ILE A 197 0.39 21.97 -20.85
CA ILE A 197 -0.25 21.47 -19.61
C ILE A 197 0.81 20.81 -18.73
N ASN A 198 1.68 19.97 -19.30
CA ASN A 198 2.75 19.31 -18.54
C ASN A 198 3.69 20.31 -17.87
N ILE A 199 4.08 21.39 -18.55
CA ILE A 199 4.89 22.47 -17.98
C ILE A 199 4.21 23.07 -16.73
N GLU A 200 2.92 23.33 -16.79
CA GLU A 200 2.16 23.87 -15.64
C GLU A 200 2.01 22.85 -14.50
N LEU A 201 1.80 21.57 -14.82
CA LEU A 201 1.75 20.49 -13.83
C LEU A 201 3.08 20.34 -13.09
N LEU A 202 4.20 20.34 -13.81
CA LEU A 202 5.55 20.24 -13.22
C LEU A 202 5.88 21.41 -12.28
N LYS A 203 5.43 22.63 -12.58
CA LYS A 203 5.57 23.79 -11.65
C LYS A 203 4.86 23.56 -10.32
N ASN A 204 3.87 22.68 -10.28
CA ASN A 204 3.10 22.31 -9.09
C ASN A 204 3.50 20.95 -8.51
N ASN A 205 4.67 20.40 -8.89
CA ASN A 205 5.18 19.09 -8.46
C ASN A 205 4.19 17.94 -8.76
N ILE A 206 3.54 18.01 -9.92
CA ILE A 206 2.66 16.96 -10.45
C ILE A 206 3.36 16.32 -11.64
N ASP A 207 3.71 15.04 -11.52
CA ASP A 207 4.40 14.30 -12.57
C ASP A 207 3.39 13.72 -13.57
N ALA A 208 3.58 14.01 -14.86
CA ALA A 208 2.70 13.54 -15.91
C ALA A 208 3.42 12.63 -16.92
N ILE A 209 2.68 11.64 -17.44
CA ILE A 209 3.06 10.89 -18.64
C ILE A 209 2.23 11.36 -19.81
N ILE A 210 2.85 11.59 -20.97
CA ILE A 210 2.17 12.00 -22.22
C ILE A 210 2.18 10.83 -23.19
N ASP A 211 1.04 10.45 -23.73
CA ASP A 211 0.97 9.50 -24.85
C ASP A 211 1.15 10.26 -26.17
N ASP A 212 2.37 10.38 -26.63
CA ASP A 212 2.78 11.06 -27.86
C ASP A 212 2.69 10.17 -29.11
N THR A 213 2.18 8.96 -29.01
CA THR A 213 2.01 8.04 -30.13
C THR A 213 0.88 8.47 -31.07
N ASP A 214 0.88 7.97 -32.30
CA ASP A 214 -0.19 8.21 -33.31
C ASP A 214 -1.28 7.14 -33.28
N GLU A 215 -1.34 6.35 -32.20
CA GLU A 215 -2.36 5.33 -32.00
C GLU A 215 -3.77 5.93 -31.91
N ASN A 216 -4.77 5.08 -32.19
CA ASN A 216 -6.16 5.49 -32.04
C ASN A 216 -6.54 5.70 -30.55
N PHE A 217 -7.61 6.46 -30.31
CA PHE A 217 -8.06 6.83 -28.96
C PHE A 217 -8.26 5.63 -28.04
N SER A 218 -8.92 4.57 -28.52
CA SER A 218 -9.20 3.39 -27.68
C SER A 218 -7.92 2.69 -27.24
N SER A 219 -6.90 2.61 -28.10
CA SER A 219 -5.58 2.04 -27.76
C SER A 219 -4.86 2.87 -26.72
N LYS A 220 -4.87 4.20 -26.88
CA LYS A 220 -4.25 5.12 -25.88
C LYS A 220 -4.92 4.99 -24.50
N ILE A 221 -6.25 4.99 -24.45
CA ILE A 221 -6.98 4.80 -23.18
C ILE A 221 -6.65 3.47 -22.53
N LYS A 222 -6.65 2.36 -23.29
CA LYS A 222 -6.30 1.04 -22.74
C LYS A 222 -4.87 1.01 -22.18
N LYS A 223 -3.91 1.57 -22.92
CA LYS A 223 -2.52 1.67 -22.49
C LYS A 223 -2.39 2.47 -21.19
N MET A 224 -3.01 3.65 -21.13
CA MET A 224 -2.96 4.50 -19.94
C MET A 224 -3.70 3.89 -18.74
N ASN A 225 -4.75 3.12 -18.97
CA ASN A 225 -5.43 2.35 -17.94
C ASN A 225 -4.51 1.25 -17.36
N LEU A 226 -3.70 0.59 -18.20
CA LEU A 226 -2.72 -0.42 -17.73
C LEU A 226 -1.53 0.22 -17.01
N ILE A 227 -1.04 1.37 -17.48
CA ILE A 227 0.00 2.15 -16.77
C ILE A 227 -0.55 2.61 -15.41
N GLY A 228 -1.81 3.03 -15.37
CA GLY A 228 -2.55 3.23 -14.14
C GLY A 228 -2.23 4.53 -13.39
N ALA A 229 -1.79 5.60 -14.08
CA ALA A 229 -1.73 6.92 -13.46
C ALA A 229 -3.08 7.26 -12.81
N PRO A 230 -3.15 7.73 -11.56
CA PRO A 230 -4.40 7.96 -10.82
C PRO A 230 -5.39 8.87 -11.53
N TYR A 231 -4.88 9.83 -12.31
CA TYR A 231 -5.69 10.79 -13.05
C TYR A 231 -5.39 10.76 -14.55
N GLN A 232 -6.36 11.19 -15.35
CA GLN A 232 -6.23 11.31 -16.80
C GLN A 232 -6.82 12.62 -17.30
N ILE A 233 -6.12 13.27 -18.24
CA ILE A 233 -6.65 14.38 -19.05
C ILE A 233 -6.70 13.93 -20.50
N ILE A 234 -7.87 13.99 -21.11
CA ILE A 234 -8.07 13.72 -22.54
C ILE A 234 -8.09 15.06 -23.28
N ILE A 235 -7.22 15.20 -24.28
CA ILE A 235 -7.08 16.43 -25.04
C ILE A 235 -7.52 16.17 -26.48
N GLY A 236 -8.76 16.51 -26.77
CA GLY A 236 -9.40 16.32 -28.08
C GLY A 236 -9.93 17.60 -28.66
N LYS A 237 -10.57 17.52 -29.87
CA LYS A 237 -11.20 18.66 -30.54
C LYS A 237 -12.40 19.25 -29.79
N LYS A 238 -12.97 18.50 -28.83
CA LYS A 238 -14.13 18.94 -28.03
C LYS A 238 -13.74 19.73 -26.78
N SER A 239 -12.46 19.93 -26.53
CA SER A 239 -12.01 20.81 -25.46
C SER A 239 -12.26 22.26 -25.83
N GLU A 240 -13.54 22.72 -25.71
CA GLU A 240 -13.94 24.10 -25.99
C GLU A 240 -13.39 25.02 -24.89
N GLY A 241 -12.62 26.03 -25.29
CA GLY A 241 -12.02 27.00 -24.39
C GLY A 241 -10.95 26.39 -23.44
N ASP A 242 -10.97 26.84 -22.19
CA ASP A 242 -9.99 26.45 -21.16
C ASP A 242 -10.36 25.18 -20.38
N LEU A 243 -11.49 24.52 -20.73
CA LEU A 243 -11.93 23.30 -20.06
C LEU A 243 -11.24 22.07 -20.64
N LEU A 244 -10.84 21.17 -19.75
CA LEU A 244 -10.17 19.90 -20.05
C LEU A 244 -11.05 18.72 -19.59
N GLU A 245 -11.14 17.68 -20.41
CA GLU A 245 -11.78 16.43 -20.02
C GLU A 245 -10.87 15.71 -19.02
N PHE A 246 -11.22 15.77 -17.74
CA PHE A 246 -10.49 15.21 -16.62
C PHE A 246 -11.27 14.08 -15.97
N LYS A 247 -10.59 13.04 -15.53
CA LYS A 247 -11.16 11.95 -14.71
C LYS A 247 -10.14 11.30 -13.80
N GLU A 248 -10.61 10.67 -12.73
CA GLU A 248 -9.88 9.61 -12.06
C GLU A 248 -9.86 8.37 -12.96
N THR A 249 -8.78 7.59 -12.91
CA THR A 249 -8.64 6.39 -13.73
C THR A 249 -9.71 5.35 -13.36
N GLY A 250 -10.57 5.01 -14.31
CA GLY A 250 -11.76 4.18 -14.10
C GLY A 250 -13.00 4.94 -13.59
N GLY A 251 -12.91 6.26 -13.40
CA GLY A 251 -14.02 7.11 -12.98
C GLY A 251 -14.74 7.82 -14.12
N GLU A 252 -15.70 8.67 -13.74
CA GLU A 252 -16.47 9.50 -14.68
C GLU A 252 -15.66 10.72 -15.14
N THR A 253 -15.91 11.14 -16.38
CA THR A 253 -15.27 12.32 -16.97
C THR A 253 -15.98 13.60 -16.53
N GLN A 254 -15.20 14.62 -16.16
CA GLN A 254 -15.63 15.96 -15.81
C GLN A 254 -14.89 16.98 -16.68
N ASN A 255 -15.53 18.10 -16.99
CA ASN A 255 -14.89 19.20 -17.70
C ASN A 255 -14.45 20.27 -16.68
N LEU A 256 -13.14 20.41 -16.48
CA LEU A 256 -12.56 21.29 -15.47
C LEU A 256 -11.45 22.16 -16.07
N PRO A 257 -11.28 23.41 -15.59
CA PRO A 257 -10.11 24.20 -15.95
C PRO A 257 -8.85 23.65 -15.25
N LEU A 258 -7.69 23.85 -15.87
CA LEU A 258 -6.40 23.29 -15.40
C LEU A 258 -6.05 23.65 -13.94
N ASN A 259 -6.32 24.89 -13.54
CA ASN A 259 -6.08 25.33 -12.16
C ASN A 259 -6.87 24.51 -11.13
N LYS A 260 -8.11 24.11 -11.46
CA LYS A 260 -8.94 23.28 -10.60
C LYS A 260 -8.44 21.85 -10.51
N ILE A 261 -7.94 21.30 -11.63
CA ILE A 261 -7.31 19.98 -11.67
C ILE A 261 -6.06 19.97 -10.78
N ILE A 262 -5.20 20.98 -10.89
CA ILE A 262 -4.01 21.15 -10.05
C ILE A 262 -4.40 21.20 -8.56
N GLU A 263 -5.43 21.98 -8.22
CA GLU A 263 -5.93 22.07 -6.82
C GLU A 263 -6.35 20.71 -6.28
N ILE A 264 -7.13 19.94 -7.07
CA ILE A 264 -7.60 18.59 -6.68
C ILE A 264 -6.41 17.67 -6.39
N ILE A 265 -5.46 17.56 -7.33
CA ILE A 265 -4.32 16.65 -7.20
C ILE A 265 -3.42 17.07 -6.04
N THR A 266 -3.12 18.36 -5.92
CA THR A 266 -2.29 18.89 -4.82
C THR A 266 -2.91 18.64 -3.46
N LYS A 267 -4.23 18.84 -3.32
CA LYS A 267 -4.95 18.55 -2.08
C LYS A 267 -4.87 17.07 -1.71
N GLN A 268 -5.01 16.17 -2.68
CA GLN A 268 -4.90 14.73 -2.45
C GLN A 268 -3.47 14.33 -2.06
N LYS A 269 -2.44 14.86 -2.74
CA LYS A 269 -1.03 14.61 -2.38
C LYS A 269 -0.70 15.06 -0.95
N ASN A 270 -1.25 16.17 -0.51
CA ASN A 270 -1.03 16.70 0.84
C ASN A 270 -1.80 15.95 1.94
N SER A 271 -2.76 15.09 1.59
CA SER A 271 -3.53 14.27 2.54
C SER A 271 -2.92 12.90 2.82
N ILE A 272 -1.85 12.52 2.11
CA ILE A 272 -1.10 11.26 2.24
C ILE A 272 0.00 11.40 3.30
#